data_8632c0d607e872a11055546ca58b5b5a
#
_entry.id   8632c0d607e872a11055546ca58b5b5a
#
_cell.length_a   1.000
_cell.length_b   1.000
_cell.length_c   1.000
_cell.angle_alpha   90.00
_cell.angle_beta   90.00
_cell.angle_gamma   90.00
#
_symmetry.space_group_name_H-M   'P 1'
#
loop_
_entity.id
_entity.type
_entity.pdbx_description
1 polymer ?
#
loop_
_entity_poly.entity_id
_entity_poly.type
_entity_poly.pdbx_seq_one_letter_code
_entity_poly.pdbx_strand_id
1 'polypeptide(L)'
;PKKFGIRSSKHFVWLLFAFWTGFTFVGYFTPIRDLFTEVRYLSTGPWETFWLFFYTFATYGNAGFMREQVCKYMCPYARFQSAMFDKDTLIVSYDKERGEPRGGRSSHADHQALGDCIDCQICVQVCPTGIDIRKGLQYECISCGACADACDSVMDKVGYSQGLIKFTTENALINRWSKQEMIKRIFRVRVLIYGLVLSIIIGAVLWSLTFRNSFRIDVVRDRG
;
A
#
# COMPACT_ATOMS: atom_id res chain seq x y z
N PRO A 1 30.32 -4.68 -13.74
CA PRO A 1 30.62 -3.55 -12.83
C PRO A 1 29.41 -2.59 -12.65
N LYS A 2 28.72 -2.16 -13.72
CA LYS A 2 27.58 -1.20 -13.63
C LYS A 2 26.42 -1.71 -12.75
N LYS A 3 26.04 -3.00 -12.85
CA LYS A 3 24.94 -3.57 -12.05
C LYS A 3 25.26 -3.59 -10.54
N PHE A 4 26.51 -3.80 -10.17
CA PHE A 4 26.94 -3.81 -8.78
C PHE A 4 26.89 -2.39 -8.19
N GLY A 5 27.36 -1.37 -8.93
CA GLY A 5 27.31 0.02 -8.50
C GLY A 5 25.86 0.52 -8.26
N ILE A 6 24.92 0.16 -9.16
CA ILE A 6 23.50 0.53 -9.01
C ILE A 6 22.89 -0.14 -7.77
N ARG A 7 23.20 -1.41 -7.50
CA ARG A 7 22.71 -2.10 -6.30
C ARG A 7 23.27 -1.49 -5.02
N SER A 8 24.57 -1.22 -4.99
CA SER A 8 25.23 -0.58 -3.83
C SER A 8 24.65 0.81 -3.54
N SER A 9 24.48 1.64 -4.58
CA SER A 9 23.86 2.95 -4.45
C SER A 9 22.43 2.87 -3.91
N LYS A 10 21.62 1.90 -4.38
CA LYS A 10 20.28 1.67 -3.87
C LYS A 10 20.28 1.36 -2.36
N HIS A 11 21.13 0.43 -1.90
CA HIS A 11 21.21 0.09 -0.48
C HIS A 11 21.71 1.24 0.37
N PHE A 12 22.65 2.02 -0.15
CA PHE A 12 23.14 3.22 0.53
C PHE A 12 22.01 4.25 0.75
N VAL A 13 21.24 4.55 -0.28
CA VAL A 13 20.10 5.46 -0.17
C VAL A 13 19.04 4.91 0.81
N TRP A 14 18.75 3.62 0.77
CA TRP A 14 17.83 3.01 1.73
C TRP A 14 18.31 3.09 3.16
N LEU A 15 19.61 2.90 3.39
CA LEU A 15 20.19 3.01 4.72
C LEU A 15 20.12 4.47 5.25
N LEU A 16 20.34 5.45 4.37
CA LEU A 16 20.19 6.87 4.73
C LEU A 16 18.74 7.19 5.15
N PHE A 17 17.75 6.74 4.39
CA PHE A 17 16.35 6.93 4.77
C PHE A 17 15.97 6.19 6.04
N ALA A 18 16.47 4.97 6.23
CA ALA A 18 16.24 4.19 7.45
C ALA A 18 16.86 4.89 8.67
N PHE A 19 18.09 5.41 8.53
CA PHE A 19 18.75 6.20 9.58
C PHE A 19 17.97 7.48 9.88
N TRP A 20 17.53 8.20 8.86
CA TRP A 20 16.69 9.39 9.03
C TRP A 20 15.41 9.07 9.80
N THR A 21 14.76 7.96 9.50
CA THR A 21 13.56 7.51 10.20
C THR A 21 13.86 7.21 11.67
N GLY A 22 14.95 6.48 11.96
CA GLY A 22 15.39 6.17 13.32
C GLY A 22 15.74 7.44 14.11
N PHE A 23 16.48 8.35 13.49
CA PHE A 23 16.84 9.63 14.08
C PHE A 23 15.62 10.48 14.43
N THR A 24 14.67 10.59 13.50
CA THR A 24 13.42 11.33 13.73
C THR A 24 12.62 10.74 14.87
N PHE A 25 12.52 9.39 14.93
CA PHE A 25 11.76 8.71 15.98
C PHE A 25 12.38 8.92 17.36
N VAL A 26 13.70 8.80 17.52
CA VAL A 26 14.41 9.10 18.78
C VAL A 26 14.26 10.58 19.14
N GLY A 27 14.25 11.47 18.16
CA GLY A 27 14.06 12.91 18.35
C GLY A 27 12.70 13.34 18.92
N TYR A 28 11.69 12.42 18.99
CA TYR A 28 10.46 12.68 19.76
C TYR A 28 10.66 12.59 21.26
N PHE A 29 11.66 11.84 21.72
CA PHE A 29 11.92 11.61 23.15
C PHE A 29 13.10 12.41 23.66
N THR A 30 14.07 12.71 22.80
CA THR A 30 15.26 13.53 23.10
C THR A 30 15.21 14.80 22.26
N PRO A 31 15.55 15.99 22.80
CA PRO A 31 15.57 17.23 22.02
C PRO A 31 16.42 17.08 20.76
N ILE A 32 15.80 17.29 19.60
CA ILE A 32 16.40 16.97 18.30
C ILE A 32 17.72 17.74 18.04
N ARG A 33 17.87 18.95 18.60
CA ARG A 33 19.09 19.75 18.46
C ARG A 33 20.27 19.14 19.24
N ASP A 34 20.00 18.65 20.43
CA ASP A 34 20.99 18.01 21.29
C ASP A 34 21.37 16.66 20.68
N LEU A 35 20.39 15.85 20.28
CA LEU A 35 20.59 14.58 19.59
C LEU A 35 21.42 14.76 18.31
N PHE A 36 21.17 15.81 17.52
CA PHE A 36 21.96 16.08 16.32
C PHE A 36 23.45 16.37 16.66
N THR A 37 23.67 17.16 17.70
CA THR A 37 25.02 17.50 18.16
C THR A 37 25.74 16.26 18.69
N GLU A 38 25.06 15.46 19.51
CA GLU A 38 25.61 14.22 20.09
C GLU A 38 25.94 13.18 19.01
N VAL A 39 25.04 12.98 18.02
CA VAL A 39 25.32 12.09 16.88
C VAL A 39 26.52 12.56 16.07
N ARG A 40 26.65 13.88 15.86
CA ARG A 40 27.78 14.46 15.11
C ARG A 40 29.12 14.24 15.83
N TYR A 41 29.15 14.32 17.16
CA TYR A 41 30.36 14.14 17.97
C TYR A 41 30.52 12.71 18.52
N LEU A 42 29.63 11.77 18.12
CA LEU A 42 29.59 10.37 18.60
C LEU A 42 29.54 10.26 20.13
N SER A 43 28.84 11.20 20.77
CA SER A 43 28.70 11.31 22.23
C SER A 43 27.29 10.94 22.72
N THR A 44 26.50 10.27 21.88
CA THR A 44 25.15 9.82 22.23
C THR A 44 25.15 8.87 23.42
N GLY A 45 24.18 9.00 24.32
CA GLY A 45 23.97 8.06 25.42
C GLY A 45 23.71 6.62 24.97
N PRO A 46 23.90 5.64 25.84
CA PRO A 46 23.72 4.22 25.45
C PRO A 46 22.29 3.87 25.01
N TRP A 47 21.28 4.51 25.59
CA TRP A 47 19.87 4.30 25.24
C TRP A 47 19.51 4.94 23.90
N GLU A 48 19.92 6.17 23.65
CA GLU A 48 19.74 6.86 22.37
C GLU A 48 20.42 6.10 21.24
N THR A 49 21.66 5.64 21.48
CA THR A 49 22.41 4.82 20.53
C THR A 49 21.69 3.53 20.21
N PHE A 50 21.23 2.79 21.24
CA PHE A 50 20.51 1.54 21.07
C PHE A 50 19.26 1.74 20.21
N TRP A 51 18.40 2.72 20.56
CA TRP A 51 17.16 2.94 19.85
C TRP A 51 17.37 3.48 18.43
N LEU A 52 18.38 4.31 18.23
CA LEU A 52 18.74 4.81 16.90
C LEU A 52 19.10 3.66 15.96
N PHE A 53 19.96 2.75 16.40
CA PHE A 53 20.31 1.57 15.60
C PHE A 53 19.14 0.61 15.46
N PHE A 54 18.39 0.36 16.51
CA PHE A 54 17.22 -0.54 16.48
C PHE A 54 16.21 -0.09 15.42
N TYR A 55 15.78 1.16 15.44
CA TYR A 55 14.82 1.67 14.46
C TYR A 55 15.41 1.76 13.05
N THR A 56 16.68 2.09 12.92
CA THR A 56 17.38 2.09 11.63
C THR A 56 17.39 0.69 11.01
N PHE A 57 17.82 -0.33 11.75
CA PHE A 57 17.87 -1.69 11.25
C PHE A 57 16.49 -2.29 11.06
N ALA A 58 15.53 -2.03 11.94
CA ALA A 58 14.16 -2.46 11.79
C ALA A 58 13.52 -1.87 10.51
N THR A 59 13.69 -0.57 10.27
CA THR A 59 13.19 0.09 9.06
C THR A 59 13.87 -0.46 7.81
N TYR A 60 15.19 -0.58 7.80
CA TYR A 60 15.95 -1.12 6.68
C TYR A 60 15.56 -2.58 6.37
N GLY A 61 15.46 -3.41 7.39
CA GLY A 61 15.09 -4.82 7.26
C GLY A 61 13.66 -5.00 6.76
N ASN A 62 12.70 -4.33 7.39
CA ASN A 62 11.29 -4.45 7.03
C ASN A 62 10.99 -3.88 5.64
N ALA A 63 11.46 -2.68 5.34
CA ALA A 63 11.20 -2.03 4.05
C ALA A 63 12.03 -2.63 2.90
N GLY A 64 13.26 -3.08 3.18
CA GLY A 64 14.18 -3.57 2.17
C GLY A 64 14.01 -5.05 1.83
N PHE A 65 13.83 -5.91 2.84
CA PHE A 65 13.89 -7.37 2.67
C PHE A 65 12.58 -8.09 3.03
N MET A 66 11.84 -7.59 4.03
CA MET A 66 10.65 -8.26 4.54
C MET A 66 9.33 -7.57 4.14
N ARG A 67 9.34 -6.75 3.10
CA ARG A 67 8.18 -5.96 2.67
C ARG A 67 6.92 -6.81 2.48
N GLU A 68 7.02 -7.92 1.75
CA GLU A 68 5.89 -8.82 1.52
C GLU A 68 5.45 -9.51 2.81
N GLN A 69 6.40 -9.89 3.65
CA GLN A 69 6.13 -10.56 4.92
C GLN A 69 5.39 -9.63 5.90
N VAL A 70 5.82 -8.35 5.96
CA VAL A 70 5.14 -7.34 6.79
C VAL A 70 3.69 -7.15 6.34
N CYS A 71 3.44 -7.03 5.02
CA CYS A 71 2.09 -6.88 4.49
C CYS A 71 1.20 -8.10 4.76
N LYS A 72 1.74 -9.32 4.65
CA LYS A 72 0.98 -10.57 4.80
C LYS A 72 0.71 -10.97 6.23
N TYR A 73 1.68 -10.77 7.14
CA TYR A 73 1.63 -11.36 8.48
C TYR A 73 1.58 -10.34 9.62
N MET A 74 2.22 -9.18 9.48
CA MET A 74 2.36 -8.21 10.56
C MET A 74 1.36 -7.05 10.48
N CYS A 75 1.00 -6.63 9.25
CA CYS A 75 0.14 -5.46 9.05
C CYS A 75 -1.33 -5.81 9.32
N PRO A 76 -1.98 -5.21 10.31
CA PRO A 76 -3.39 -5.46 10.59
C PRO A 76 -4.33 -4.87 9.53
N TYR A 77 -3.81 -3.99 8.67
CA TYR A 77 -4.58 -3.28 7.65
C TYR A 77 -5.34 -4.24 6.71
N ALA A 78 -4.71 -5.31 6.26
CA ALA A 78 -5.33 -6.29 5.37
C ALA A 78 -6.61 -6.90 5.97
N ARG A 79 -6.62 -7.17 7.28
CA ARG A 79 -7.79 -7.71 7.98
C ARG A 79 -8.90 -6.67 8.15
N PHE A 80 -8.56 -5.42 8.48
CA PHE A 80 -9.53 -4.32 8.53
C PHE A 80 -10.13 -4.05 7.15
N GLN A 81 -9.31 -4.03 6.13
CA GLN A 81 -9.74 -3.83 4.75
C GLN A 81 -10.73 -4.94 4.32
N SER A 82 -10.46 -6.20 4.64
CA SER A 82 -11.35 -7.31 4.29
C SER A 82 -12.73 -7.22 4.94
N ALA A 83 -12.82 -6.72 6.18
CA ALA A 83 -14.10 -6.49 6.85
C ALA A 83 -14.93 -5.35 6.23
N MET A 84 -14.27 -4.42 5.55
CA MET A 84 -14.92 -3.28 4.88
C MET A 84 -15.38 -3.61 3.45
N PHE A 85 -14.88 -4.69 2.85
CA PHE A 85 -15.24 -5.06 1.47
C PHE A 85 -16.63 -5.68 1.40
N ASP A 86 -17.33 -5.32 0.34
CA ASP A 86 -18.56 -5.96 -0.12
C ASP A 86 -18.51 -6.13 -1.65
N LYS A 87 -19.52 -6.78 -2.22
CA LYS A 87 -19.59 -7.07 -3.66
C LYS A 87 -19.67 -5.82 -4.55
N ASP A 88 -20.00 -4.68 -3.98
CA ASP A 88 -20.04 -3.39 -4.69
C ASP A 88 -18.83 -2.51 -4.36
N THR A 89 -17.84 -3.02 -3.63
CA THR A 89 -16.58 -2.30 -3.39
C THR A 89 -15.72 -2.32 -4.64
N LEU A 90 -15.15 -1.16 -5.00
CA LEU A 90 -14.23 -1.05 -6.12
C LEU A 90 -12.90 -1.72 -5.75
N ILE A 91 -12.55 -2.75 -6.49
CA ILE A 91 -11.33 -3.54 -6.33
C ILE A 91 -10.64 -3.73 -7.67
N VAL A 92 -9.34 -4.08 -7.62
CA VAL A 92 -8.66 -4.60 -8.81
C VAL A 92 -9.08 -6.05 -8.99
N SER A 93 -9.59 -6.40 -10.15
CA SER A 93 -10.09 -7.74 -10.43
C SER A 93 -9.68 -8.22 -11.82
N TYR A 94 -9.48 -9.54 -11.92
CA TYR A 94 -9.22 -10.24 -13.16
C TYR A 94 -10.53 -10.77 -13.75
N ASP A 95 -10.76 -10.52 -15.02
CA ASP A 95 -11.94 -10.99 -15.76
C ASP A 95 -11.74 -12.46 -16.16
N LYS A 96 -12.28 -13.37 -15.34
CA LYS A 96 -12.14 -14.82 -15.58
C LYS A 96 -12.87 -15.30 -16.83
N GLU A 97 -14.03 -14.73 -17.14
CA GLU A 97 -14.81 -15.16 -18.31
C GLU A 97 -14.06 -14.88 -19.61
N ARG A 98 -13.34 -13.78 -19.66
CA ARG A 98 -12.53 -13.38 -20.81
C ARG A 98 -11.16 -14.05 -20.83
N GLY A 99 -10.56 -14.27 -19.66
CA GLY A 99 -9.17 -14.71 -19.54
C GLY A 99 -8.93 -16.20 -19.47
N GLU A 100 -9.94 -16.98 -19.08
CA GLU A 100 -9.84 -18.45 -18.98
C GLU A 100 -10.48 -19.16 -20.18
N PRO A 101 -9.99 -20.33 -20.58
CA PRO A 101 -8.80 -21.01 -20.09
C PRO A 101 -7.51 -20.31 -20.56
N ARG A 102 -6.62 -20.04 -19.58
CA ARG A 102 -5.34 -19.39 -19.86
C ARG A 102 -4.30 -20.35 -20.43
N GLY A 103 -3.40 -19.83 -21.26
CA GLY A 103 -2.33 -20.64 -21.81
C GLY A 103 -1.36 -19.87 -22.68
N GLY A 104 -0.13 -20.40 -22.81
CA GLY A 104 0.90 -19.81 -23.67
C GLY A 104 0.50 -19.88 -25.15
N ARG A 105 0.87 -18.86 -25.92
CA ARG A 105 0.64 -18.81 -27.39
C ARG A 105 1.79 -19.51 -28.10
N SER A 106 1.73 -20.85 -28.17
CA SER A 106 2.63 -21.63 -29.00
C SER A 106 2.08 -21.73 -30.42
N SER A 107 2.95 -21.75 -31.42
CA SER A 107 2.58 -21.82 -32.83
C SER A 107 1.80 -23.08 -33.22
N HIS A 108 1.74 -24.07 -32.34
CA HIS A 108 1.05 -25.35 -32.57
C HIS A 108 -0.21 -25.55 -31.69
N ALA A 109 -0.59 -24.56 -30.87
CA ALA A 109 -1.80 -24.65 -30.03
C ALA A 109 -3.02 -24.14 -30.78
N ASP A 110 -4.16 -24.80 -30.59
CA ASP A 110 -5.47 -24.33 -31.10
C ASP A 110 -5.87 -23.08 -30.30
N HIS A 111 -5.58 -21.90 -30.85
CA HIS A 111 -5.79 -20.61 -30.20
C HIS A 111 -7.27 -20.26 -30.01
N GLN A 112 -8.20 -20.95 -30.71
CA GLN A 112 -9.63 -20.66 -30.65
C GLN A 112 -10.28 -21.14 -29.34
N ALA A 113 -9.64 -22.07 -28.62
CA ALA A 113 -10.14 -22.61 -27.34
C ALA A 113 -9.60 -21.87 -26.10
N LEU A 114 -8.67 -20.92 -26.27
CA LEU A 114 -8.01 -20.24 -25.14
C LEU A 114 -8.59 -18.82 -24.95
N GLY A 115 -8.72 -18.43 -23.65
CA GLY A 115 -9.05 -17.07 -23.28
C GLY A 115 -7.90 -16.10 -23.54
N ASP A 116 -8.08 -14.80 -23.27
CA ASP A 116 -7.10 -13.76 -23.58
C ASP A 116 -5.84 -13.80 -22.70
N CYS A 117 -5.85 -14.51 -21.57
CA CYS A 117 -4.69 -14.62 -20.69
C CYS A 117 -3.61 -15.55 -21.26
N ILE A 118 -2.44 -15.02 -21.56
CA ILE A 118 -1.30 -15.78 -22.10
C ILE A 118 -0.41 -16.43 -21.03
N ASP A 119 -0.81 -16.40 -19.78
CA ASP A 119 -0.09 -16.94 -18.60
C ASP A 119 1.36 -16.42 -18.44
N CYS A 120 1.61 -15.16 -18.78
CA CYS A 120 2.95 -14.54 -18.69
C CYS A 120 3.42 -14.25 -17.26
N GLN A 121 2.55 -14.31 -16.27
CA GLN A 121 2.78 -14.08 -14.83
C GLN A 121 3.33 -12.68 -14.48
N ILE A 122 3.36 -11.74 -15.39
CA ILE A 122 3.86 -10.38 -15.14
C ILE A 122 3.04 -9.69 -14.05
N CYS A 123 1.71 -9.90 -14.03
CA CYS A 123 0.83 -9.37 -12.98
C CYS A 123 1.22 -9.81 -11.56
N VAL A 124 1.80 -11.01 -11.41
CA VAL A 124 2.31 -11.50 -10.12
C VAL A 124 3.67 -10.88 -9.80
N GLN A 125 4.55 -10.78 -10.81
CA GLN A 125 5.91 -10.25 -10.63
C GLN A 125 5.95 -8.77 -10.27
N VAL A 126 5.03 -7.97 -10.80
CA VAL A 126 4.93 -6.53 -10.49
C VAL A 126 4.20 -6.24 -9.18
N CYS A 127 3.55 -7.25 -8.61
CA CYS A 127 2.77 -7.06 -7.39
C CYS A 127 3.68 -6.77 -6.19
N PRO A 128 3.53 -5.63 -5.49
CA PRO A 128 4.36 -5.29 -4.34
C PRO A 128 4.13 -6.21 -3.14
N THR A 129 2.99 -6.89 -3.07
CA THR A 129 2.65 -7.86 -2.01
C THR A 129 2.79 -9.32 -2.47
N GLY A 130 3.21 -9.56 -3.72
CA GLY A 130 3.47 -10.88 -4.26
C GLY A 130 2.25 -11.78 -4.38
N ILE A 131 1.04 -11.21 -4.57
CA ILE A 131 -0.20 -11.98 -4.76
C ILE A 131 -0.44 -12.31 -6.24
N ASP A 132 -1.19 -13.38 -6.49
CA ASP A 132 -1.70 -13.70 -7.82
C ASP A 132 -3.16 -13.27 -7.96
N ILE A 133 -3.39 -12.11 -8.59
CA ILE A 133 -4.72 -11.52 -8.76
C ILE A 133 -5.68 -12.41 -9.56
N ARG A 134 -5.18 -13.35 -10.36
CA ARG A 134 -5.97 -14.30 -11.14
C ARG A 134 -6.74 -15.30 -10.28
N LYS A 135 -6.30 -15.50 -9.02
CA LYS A 135 -6.99 -16.34 -8.03
C LYS A 135 -8.18 -15.61 -7.38
N GLY A 136 -8.44 -14.37 -7.76
CA GLY A 136 -9.50 -13.53 -7.22
C GLY A 136 -9.01 -12.59 -6.12
N LEU A 137 -9.95 -11.98 -5.41
CA LEU A 137 -9.65 -11.03 -4.32
C LEU A 137 -8.88 -11.71 -3.18
N GLN A 138 -7.78 -11.09 -2.77
CA GLN A 138 -6.95 -11.50 -1.64
C GLN A 138 -6.80 -10.34 -0.66
N TYR A 139 -6.70 -10.63 0.63
CA TYR A 139 -6.65 -9.61 1.69
C TYR A 139 -5.41 -8.71 1.60
N GLU A 140 -4.33 -9.25 1.07
CA GLU A 140 -3.05 -8.56 0.92
C GLU A 140 -3.03 -7.59 -0.26
N CYS A 141 -4.09 -7.55 -1.06
CA CYS A 141 -4.20 -6.62 -2.18
C CYS A 141 -4.35 -5.18 -1.67
N ILE A 142 -3.38 -4.32 -2.00
CA ILE A 142 -3.41 -2.90 -1.66
C ILE A 142 -4.08 -2.03 -2.72
N SER A 143 -4.72 -2.64 -3.71
CA SER A 143 -5.44 -1.97 -4.80
C SER A 143 -4.61 -0.93 -5.56
N CYS A 144 -3.31 -1.16 -5.74
CA CYS A 144 -2.40 -0.21 -6.40
C CYS A 144 -2.54 -0.13 -7.93
N GLY A 145 -3.16 -1.16 -8.56
CA GLY A 145 -3.36 -1.20 -10.02
C GLY A 145 -2.15 -1.59 -10.87
N ALA A 146 -0.95 -1.77 -10.29
CA ALA A 146 0.27 -2.09 -11.04
C ALA A 146 0.13 -3.35 -11.93
N CYS A 147 -0.66 -4.33 -11.49
CA CYS A 147 -0.95 -5.52 -12.28
C CYS A 147 -1.86 -5.24 -13.49
N ALA A 148 -2.74 -4.24 -13.42
CA ALA A 148 -3.58 -3.83 -14.53
C ALA A 148 -2.72 -3.15 -15.62
N ASP A 149 -1.90 -2.17 -15.26
CA ASP A 149 -1.01 -1.47 -16.20
C ASP A 149 -0.02 -2.44 -16.87
N ALA A 150 0.56 -3.35 -16.09
CA ALA A 150 1.48 -4.36 -16.62
C ALA A 150 0.77 -5.36 -17.56
N CYS A 151 -0.47 -5.76 -17.25
CA CYS A 151 -1.27 -6.63 -18.11
C CYS A 151 -1.63 -5.91 -19.41
N ASP A 152 -2.09 -4.68 -19.35
CA ASP A 152 -2.45 -3.88 -20.53
C ASP A 152 -1.25 -3.71 -21.48
N SER A 153 -0.05 -3.48 -20.91
CA SER A 153 1.19 -3.42 -21.72
C SER A 153 1.51 -4.73 -22.45
N VAL A 154 1.09 -5.87 -21.90
CA VAL A 154 1.25 -7.19 -22.55
C VAL A 154 0.14 -7.39 -23.58
N MET A 155 -1.10 -7.02 -23.26
CA MET A 155 -2.23 -7.11 -24.20
C MET A 155 -1.96 -6.33 -25.47
N ASP A 156 -1.41 -5.10 -25.36
CA ASP A 156 -1.02 -4.27 -26.51
C ASP A 156 0.02 -4.97 -27.40
N LYS A 157 1.01 -5.64 -26.81
CA LYS A 157 2.06 -6.37 -27.56
C LYS A 157 1.50 -7.60 -28.28
N VAL A 158 0.49 -8.24 -27.74
CA VAL A 158 -0.14 -9.45 -28.30
C VAL A 158 -1.28 -9.08 -29.26
N GLY A 159 -1.73 -7.81 -29.27
CA GLY A 159 -2.83 -7.35 -30.10
C GLY A 159 -4.21 -7.65 -29.54
N TYR A 160 -4.33 -7.89 -28.23
CA TYR A 160 -5.61 -8.11 -27.54
C TYR A 160 -6.11 -6.81 -26.92
N SER A 161 -7.44 -6.73 -26.69
CA SER A 161 -8.02 -5.57 -26.05
C SER A 161 -7.59 -5.46 -24.58
N GLN A 162 -7.30 -4.25 -24.12
CA GLN A 162 -6.95 -3.94 -22.74
C GLN A 162 -8.07 -4.25 -21.75
N GLY A 163 -7.79 -4.16 -20.44
CA GLY A 163 -8.77 -4.27 -19.38
C GLY A 163 -9.10 -5.73 -18.99
N LEU A 164 -8.17 -6.66 -19.21
CA LEU A 164 -8.29 -8.02 -18.67
C LEU A 164 -8.16 -8.02 -17.14
N ILE A 165 -7.29 -7.15 -16.60
CA ILE A 165 -7.25 -6.79 -15.18
C ILE A 165 -7.65 -5.32 -15.09
N LYS A 166 -8.66 -5.00 -14.29
CA LYS A 166 -9.21 -3.64 -14.21
C LYS A 166 -9.79 -3.34 -12.84
N PHE A 167 -9.96 -2.04 -12.55
CA PHE A 167 -10.73 -1.60 -11.41
C PHE A 167 -12.22 -1.79 -11.69
N THR A 168 -12.87 -2.63 -10.89
CA THR A 168 -14.29 -2.95 -11.03
C THR A 168 -14.86 -3.47 -9.71
N THR A 169 -16.16 -3.69 -9.66
CA THR A 169 -16.83 -4.36 -8.53
C THR A 169 -17.19 -5.80 -8.92
N GLU A 170 -17.31 -6.70 -7.95
CA GLU A 170 -17.71 -8.08 -8.19
C GLU A 170 -19.07 -8.15 -8.92
N ASN A 171 -20.03 -7.35 -8.45
CA ASN A 171 -21.35 -7.26 -9.08
C ASN A 171 -21.29 -6.69 -10.51
N ALA A 172 -20.36 -5.75 -10.80
CA ALA A 172 -20.21 -5.21 -12.14
C ALA A 172 -19.59 -6.22 -13.10
N LEU A 173 -18.71 -7.11 -12.65
CA LEU A 173 -18.20 -8.22 -13.46
C LEU A 173 -19.30 -9.22 -13.79
N ILE A 174 -20.05 -9.67 -12.77
CA ILE A 174 -21.12 -10.67 -12.95
C ILE A 174 -22.24 -10.15 -13.86
N ASN A 175 -22.67 -8.90 -13.64
CA ASN A 175 -23.81 -8.32 -14.36
C ASN A 175 -23.40 -7.49 -15.58
N ARG A 176 -22.09 -7.38 -15.90
CA ARG A 176 -21.54 -6.59 -17.01
C ARG A 176 -22.00 -5.12 -17.00
N TRP A 177 -22.02 -4.50 -15.82
CA TRP A 177 -22.46 -3.11 -15.67
C TRP A 177 -21.58 -2.11 -16.39
N SER A 178 -22.23 -1.06 -16.88
CA SER A 178 -21.55 0.12 -17.42
C SER A 178 -20.92 0.96 -16.29
N LYS A 179 -19.95 1.84 -16.65
CA LYS A 179 -19.36 2.78 -15.69
C LYS A 179 -20.40 3.67 -15.00
N GLN A 180 -21.46 4.05 -15.71
CA GLN A 180 -22.54 4.89 -15.15
C GLN A 180 -23.36 4.17 -14.06
N GLU A 181 -23.63 2.89 -14.24
CA GLU A 181 -24.33 2.06 -13.25
C GLU A 181 -23.48 1.84 -12.00
N MET A 182 -22.16 1.65 -12.14
CA MET A 182 -21.24 1.58 -11.00
C MET A 182 -21.23 2.89 -10.21
N ILE A 183 -21.20 4.06 -10.88
CA ILE A 183 -21.21 5.37 -10.22
C ILE A 183 -22.50 5.61 -9.43
N LYS A 184 -23.66 5.24 -9.97
CA LYS A 184 -24.93 5.36 -9.23
C LYS A 184 -24.94 4.59 -7.92
N ARG A 185 -24.20 3.49 -7.83
CA ARG A 185 -24.09 2.67 -6.60
C ARG A 185 -23.14 3.22 -5.55
N ILE A 186 -22.42 4.30 -5.82
CA ILE A 186 -21.65 5.02 -4.80
C ILE A 186 -22.59 5.60 -3.72
N PHE A 187 -23.78 6.05 -4.08
CA PHE A 187 -24.77 6.64 -3.16
C PHE A 187 -25.59 5.61 -2.37
N ARG A 188 -25.01 4.46 -2.06
CA ARG A 188 -25.65 3.47 -1.18
C ARG A 188 -25.55 3.88 0.29
N VAL A 189 -26.50 3.42 1.10
CA VAL A 189 -26.66 3.77 2.52
C VAL A 189 -25.35 3.58 3.30
N ARG A 190 -24.60 2.51 3.05
CA ARG A 190 -23.33 2.23 3.72
C ARG A 190 -22.29 3.32 3.48
N VAL A 191 -22.13 3.77 2.24
CA VAL A 191 -21.16 4.84 1.89
C VAL A 191 -21.61 6.18 2.46
N LEU A 192 -22.91 6.46 2.46
CA LEU A 192 -23.47 7.68 3.06
C LEU A 192 -23.22 7.72 4.57
N ILE A 193 -23.43 6.60 5.29
CA ILE A 193 -23.15 6.52 6.73
C ILE A 193 -21.67 6.77 7.01
N TYR A 194 -20.75 6.14 6.26
CA TYR A 194 -19.31 6.36 6.43
C TYR A 194 -18.92 7.82 6.13
N GLY A 195 -19.49 8.41 5.08
CA GLY A 195 -19.28 9.81 4.74
C GLY A 195 -19.76 10.74 5.84
N LEU A 196 -20.92 10.47 6.42
CA LEU A 196 -21.47 11.25 7.53
C LEU A 196 -20.57 11.17 8.79
N VAL A 197 -20.20 9.95 9.20
CA VAL A 197 -19.30 9.74 10.36
C VAL A 197 -17.97 10.45 10.15
N LEU A 198 -17.36 10.31 8.98
CA LEU A 198 -16.10 10.98 8.66
C LEU A 198 -16.26 12.52 8.71
N SER A 199 -17.34 13.05 8.16
CA SER A 199 -17.62 14.49 8.19
C SER A 199 -17.78 15.04 9.61
N ILE A 200 -18.44 14.28 10.50
CA ILE A 200 -18.59 14.64 11.92
C ILE A 200 -17.20 14.65 12.60
N ILE A 201 -16.36 13.63 12.36
CA ILE A 201 -15.01 13.56 12.94
C ILE A 201 -14.16 14.74 12.46
N ILE A 202 -14.16 15.02 11.15
CA ILE A 202 -13.41 16.16 10.58
C ILE A 202 -13.91 17.47 11.18
N GLY A 203 -15.24 17.67 11.27
CA GLY A 203 -15.84 18.85 11.88
C GLY A 203 -15.42 19.03 13.34
N ALA A 204 -15.43 17.95 14.13
CA ALA A 204 -14.99 17.98 15.53
C ALA A 204 -13.50 18.32 15.67
N VAL A 205 -12.65 17.77 14.81
CA VAL A 205 -11.20 18.08 14.80
C VAL A 205 -10.98 19.55 14.42
N LEU A 206 -11.61 20.04 13.36
CA LEU A 206 -11.49 21.43 12.94
C LEU A 206 -12.00 22.38 14.03
N TRP A 207 -13.13 22.05 14.65
CA TRP A 207 -13.65 22.81 15.80
C TRP A 207 -12.65 22.84 16.95
N SER A 208 -12.13 21.68 17.35
CA SER A 208 -11.13 21.59 18.42
C SER A 208 -9.85 22.39 18.12
N LEU A 209 -9.39 22.40 16.88
CA LEU A 209 -8.20 23.17 16.48
C LEU A 209 -8.44 24.68 16.47
N THR A 210 -9.62 25.12 16.00
CA THR A 210 -9.94 26.56 15.91
C THR A 210 -10.25 27.18 17.26
N PHE A 211 -10.87 26.43 18.16
CA PHE A 211 -11.28 26.91 19.49
C PHE A 211 -10.35 26.48 20.62
N ARG A 212 -9.17 25.93 20.27
CA ARG A 212 -8.17 25.52 21.25
C ARG A 212 -7.52 26.75 21.89
N ASN A 213 -7.58 26.85 23.24
CA ASN A 213 -6.83 27.86 23.96
C ASN A 213 -5.34 27.68 23.76
N SER A 214 -4.66 28.74 23.33
CA SER A 214 -3.22 28.72 22.99
C SER A 214 -2.31 28.53 24.21
N PHE A 215 -2.82 28.84 25.43
CA PHE A 215 -2.06 28.74 26.66
C PHE A 215 -2.87 28.03 27.75
N ARG A 216 -2.22 27.07 28.40
CA ARG A 216 -2.68 26.49 29.64
C ARG A 216 -1.55 26.70 30.67
N ILE A 217 -1.79 27.58 31.65
CA ILE A 217 -0.85 27.82 32.74
C ILE A 217 -1.37 27.04 33.95
N ASP A 218 -0.70 25.98 34.32
CA ASP A 218 -0.92 25.26 35.55
C ASP A 218 0.05 25.79 36.60
N VAL A 219 -0.47 26.58 37.58
CA VAL A 219 0.34 27.04 38.72
C VAL A 219 0.43 25.91 39.73
N VAL A 220 1.57 25.22 39.75
CA VAL A 220 1.89 24.26 40.80
C VAL A 220 2.19 25.05 42.09
N ARG A 221 1.29 24.96 43.05
CA ARG A 221 1.53 25.55 44.38
C ARG A 221 2.52 24.69 45.11
N ASP A 222 3.73 25.24 45.36
CA ASP A 222 4.73 24.62 46.21
C ASP A 222 4.10 24.51 47.64
N ARG A 223 3.93 23.33 48.12
CA ARG A 223 3.53 23.07 49.50
C ARG A 223 4.83 23.01 50.29
N GLY A 224 5.22 24.13 50.84
CA GLY A 224 6.30 24.24 51.83
C GLY A 224 6.00 23.42 53.07
#